data_24c579b54f6889131a01baff6d28be3f
#
_entry.id   24c579b54f6889131a01baff6d28be3f
#
_cell.length_a   1.000
_cell.length_b   1.000
_cell.length_c   1.000
_cell.angle_alpha   90.00
_cell.angle_beta   90.00
_cell.angle_gamma   90.00
#
_symmetry.space_group_name_H-M   'P 1'
#
loop_
_entity.id
_entity.type
_entity.pdbx_description
1 polymer ?
#
loop_
_entity_poly.entity_id
_entity_poly.type
_entity_poly.pdbx_seq_one_letter_code
_entity_poly.pdbx_strand_id
1 'polypeptide(L)'
;MAIPVGSKAPDFTLKSKTAAGLVDVKLSSNFGKTNTVLLFFPLAYTSVCTAELCDVTNGLSAFPGANFIAISVDSPFAQEAWAKTNNIQVTLASDLNKTTIKSYNVVFPMLAGVGDTAARAAFVIDKNGVVQYSEQTPTPKDLPNFEAIKAVLAKLG
;
A
#
# COMPACT_ATOMS: atom_id res chain seq x y z
N MET A 1 4.87 -5.17 -15.01
CA MET A 1 3.79 -5.95 -14.39
C MET A 1 4.13 -6.25 -12.93
N ALA A 2 3.14 -6.18 -12.06
CA ALA A 2 3.32 -6.50 -10.65
C ALA A 2 3.84 -7.93 -10.44
N ILE A 3 4.59 -8.14 -9.35
CA ILE A 3 5.08 -9.50 -9.02
C ILE A 3 3.89 -10.45 -8.83
N PRO A 4 4.00 -11.72 -9.24
CA PRO A 4 2.87 -12.65 -9.27
C PRO A 4 2.57 -13.28 -7.91
N VAL A 5 1.37 -13.83 -7.79
CA VAL A 5 0.98 -14.72 -6.68
C VAL A 5 1.95 -15.90 -6.61
N GLY A 6 2.31 -16.30 -5.40
CA GLY A 6 3.29 -17.34 -5.13
C GLY A 6 4.71 -16.84 -4.96
N SER A 7 4.99 -15.58 -5.33
CA SER A 7 6.29 -14.95 -5.12
C SER A 7 6.55 -14.71 -3.63
N LYS A 8 7.81 -14.76 -3.25
CA LYS A 8 8.21 -14.22 -1.95
C LYS A 8 8.12 -12.69 -2.03
N ALA A 9 7.39 -12.08 -1.10
CA ALA A 9 7.25 -10.64 -1.06
C ALA A 9 8.60 -9.98 -0.72
N PRO A 10 9.10 -9.06 -1.54
CA PRO A 10 10.30 -8.30 -1.20
C PRO A 10 10.09 -7.54 0.12
N ASP A 11 11.01 -7.74 1.08
CA ASP A 11 10.95 -7.01 2.35
C ASP A 11 11.35 -5.56 2.12
N PHE A 12 10.87 -4.71 3.02
CA PHE A 12 11.24 -3.29 3.00
C PHE A 12 11.22 -2.71 4.40
N THR A 13 11.94 -1.63 4.58
CA THR A 13 11.87 -0.77 5.76
C THR A 13 11.72 0.66 5.26
N LEU A 14 10.54 1.24 5.46
CA LEU A 14 10.20 2.58 4.98
C LEU A 14 9.84 3.47 6.17
N LYS A 15 9.97 4.79 5.99
CA LYS A 15 9.63 5.75 7.03
C LYS A 15 8.15 6.11 6.96
N SER A 16 7.56 6.28 8.15
CA SER A 16 6.23 6.84 8.35
C SER A 16 6.34 7.97 9.37
N LYS A 17 5.63 9.08 9.14
CA LYS A 17 5.57 10.17 10.11
C LYS A 17 4.32 10.03 10.95
N THR A 18 4.51 9.95 12.27
CA THR A 18 3.43 9.83 13.25
C THR A 18 3.56 10.95 14.30
N ALA A 19 2.64 11.00 15.26
CA ALA A 19 2.73 11.93 16.38
C ALA A 19 4.01 11.70 17.21
N ALA A 20 4.55 10.47 17.19
CA ALA A 20 5.81 10.13 17.88
C ALA A 20 7.07 10.49 17.08
N GLY A 21 6.92 11.04 15.86
CA GLY A 21 8.02 11.34 14.95
C GLY A 21 8.12 10.36 13.80
N LEU A 22 9.30 10.27 13.20
CA LEU A 22 9.58 9.30 12.14
C LEU A 22 9.77 7.92 12.75
N VAL A 23 9.04 6.94 12.24
CA VAL A 23 9.13 5.55 12.66
C VAL A 23 9.38 4.66 11.45
N ASP A 24 9.96 3.48 11.70
CA ASP A 24 10.17 2.49 10.65
C ASP A 24 8.93 1.62 10.50
N VAL A 25 8.55 1.39 9.24
CA VAL A 25 7.52 0.40 8.85
C VAL A 25 8.26 -0.70 8.09
N LYS A 26 8.35 -1.88 8.71
CA LYS A 26 9.06 -3.01 8.14
C LYS A 26 8.07 -4.14 7.86
N LEU A 27 7.99 -4.58 6.62
CA LEU A 27 7.05 -5.62 6.21
C LEU A 27 7.23 -6.91 7.01
N SER A 28 8.47 -7.38 7.15
CA SER A 28 8.76 -8.65 7.84
C SER A 28 8.41 -8.64 9.33
N SER A 29 8.14 -7.48 9.92
CA SER A 29 7.64 -7.39 11.30
C SER A 29 6.27 -8.04 11.47
N ASN A 30 5.51 -8.20 10.39
CA ASN A 30 4.19 -8.84 10.39
C ASN A 30 4.28 -10.37 10.21
N PHE A 31 5.43 -10.87 9.76
CA PHE A 31 5.60 -12.30 9.49
C PHE A 31 5.45 -13.12 10.77
N GLY A 32 4.68 -14.20 10.67
CA GLY A 32 4.34 -15.04 11.82
C GLY A 32 3.25 -14.49 12.73
N LYS A 33 2.72 -13.30 12.45
CA LYS A 33 1.74 -12.60 13.30
C LYS A 33 0.43 -12.31 12.59
N THR A 34 0.50 -11.66 11.43
CA THR A 34 -0.69 -11.17 10.73
C THR A 34 -0.45 -11.14 9.23
N ASN A 35 -1.54 -11.22 8.47
CA ASN A 35 -1.51 -10.98 7.02
C ASN A 35 -1.38 -9.47 6.77
N THR A 36 -0.78 -9.10 5.65
CA THR A 36 -0.56 -7.71 5.29
C THR A 36 -1.22 -7.41 3.94
N VAL A 37 -1.95 -6.30 3.87
CA VAL A 37 -2.42 -5.73 2.61
C VAL A 37 -1.55 -4.54 2.28
N LEU A 38 -0.86 -4.61 1.15
CA LEU A 38 -0.09 -3.47 0.61
C LEU A 38 -0.92 -2.78 -0.45
N LEU A 39 -1.07 -1.47 -0.30
CA LEU A 39 -1.72 -0.63 -1.30
C LEU A 39 -0.70 0.38 -1.82
N PHE A 40 -0.30 0.23 -3.07
CA PHE A 40 0.52 1.23 -3.75
C PHE A 40 -0.39 2.23 -4.42
N PHE A 41 -0.10 3.51 -4.25
CA PHE A 41 -0.87 4.57 -4.90
C PHE A 41 0.07 5.63 -5.47
N PRO A 42 -0.36 6.32 -6.55
CA PRO A 42 0.55 7.23 -7.27
C PRO A 42 1.02 8.42 -6.43
N LEU A 43 0.10 9.27 -5.96
CA LEU A 43 0.45 10.50 -5.24
C LEU A 43 -0.63 10.89 -4.24
N ALA A 44 -0.22 11.32 -3.05
CA ALA A 44 -1.09 12.00 -2.09
C ALA A 44 -1.68 13.27 -2.72
N TYR A 45 -2.79 13.74 -2.16
CA TYR A 45 -3.51 14.94 -2.60
C TYR A 45 -4.19 14.83 -3.96
N THR A 46 -4.17 13.67 -4.62
CA THR A 46 -4.96 13.43 -5.81
C THR A 46 -6.31 12.83 -5.44
N SER A 47 -7.36 13.12 -6.24
CA SER A 47 -8.74 12.79 -5.87
C SER A 47 -8.98 11.28 -5.72
N VAL A 48 -8.48 10.47 -6.64
CA VAL A 48 -8.68 9.01 -6.60
C VAL A 48 -7.94 8.38 -5.44
N CYS A 49 -6.70 8.81 -5.18
CA CYS A 49 -5.92 8.29 -4.05
C CYS A 49 -6.57 8.67 -2.72
N THR A 50 -7.08 9.89 -2.59
CA THR A 50 -7.79 10.34 -1.40
C THR A 50 -9.06 9.51 -1.19
N ALA A 51 -9.87 9.32 -2.23
CA ALA A 51 -11.08 8.50 -2.15
C ALA A 51 -10.76 7.05 -1.77
N GLU A 52 -9.75 6.44 -2.38
CA GLU A 52 -9.33 5.08 -2.06
C GLU A 52 -9.01 4.91 -0.58
N LEU A 53 -8.13 5.75 -0.04
CA LEU A 53 -7.67 5.58 1.34
C LEU A 53 -8.71 6.02 2.37
N CYS A 54 -9.59 6.95 2.03
CA CYS A 54 -10.74 7.26 2.87
C CYS A 54 -11.71 6.08 2.93
N ASP A 55 -12.00 5.45 1.79
CA ASP A 55 -12.89 4.28 1.73
C ASP A 55 -12.30 3.10 2.51
N VAL A 56 -11.01 2.85 2.36
CA VAL A 56 -10.31 1.80 3.12
C VAL A 56 -10.37 2.10 4.62
N THR A 57 -10.10 3.34 5.02
CA THR A 57 -10.17 3.74 6.43
C THR A 57 -11.55 3.45 7.01
N ASN A 58 -12.61 3.83 6.30
CA ASN A 58 -13.98 3.63 6.74
C ASN A 58 -14.38 2.14 6.78
N GLY A 59 -13.74 1.32 5.95
CA GLY A 59 -14.05 -0.10 5.80
C GLY A 59 -13.08 -1.04 6.52
N LEU A 60 -12.14 -0.55 7.35
CA LEU A 60 -11.12 -1.39 7.98
C LEU A 60 -11.69 -2.56 8.77
N SER A 61 -12.85 -2.39 9.40
CA SER A 61 -13.52 -3.46 10.15
C SER A 61 -13.94 -4.65 9.26
N ALA A 62 -14.05 -4.44 7.95
CA ALA A 62 -14.39 -5.49 7.00
C ALA A 62 -13.18 -6.36 6.61
N PHE A 63 -11.99 -6.04 7.12
CA PHE A 63 -10.74 -6.73 6.82
C PHE A 63 -10.08 -7.24 8.11
N PRO A 64 -10.75 -8.15 8.86
CA PRO A 64 -10.22 -8.59 10.16
C PRO A 64 -8.91 -9.34 9.99
N GLY A 65 -8.00 -9.15 10.93
CA GLY A 65 -6.75 -9.90 11.00
C GLY A 65 -5.70 -9.47 9.97
N ALA A 66 -5.87 -8.32 9.34
CA ALA A 66 -4.90 -7.81 8.37
C ALA A 66 -4.38 -6.43 8.78
N ASN A 67 -3.10 -6.19 8.56
CA ASN A 67 -2.49 -4.87 8.63
C ASN A 67 -2.46 -4.25 7.24
N PHE A 68 -2.91 -3.01 7.13
CA PHE A 68 -2.84 -2.25 5.89
C PHE A 68 -1.65 -1.32 5.91
N ILE A 69 -0.85 -1.35 4.85
CA ILE A 69 0.24 -0.42 4.61
C ILE A 69 0.04 0.18 3.24
N ALA A 70 -0.13 1.50 3.18
CA ALA A 70 -0.25 2.22 1.91
C ALA A 70 1.08 2.91 1.59
N ILE A 71 1.55 2.77 0.37
CA ILE A 71 2.88 3.19 -0.05
C ILE A 71 2.77 4.12 -1.26
N SER A 72 3.41 5.28 -1.17
CA SER A 72 3.61 6.19 -2.28
C SER A 72 5.02 6.76 -2.26
N VAL A 73 5.39 7.49 -3.32
CA VAL A 73 6.69 8.14 -3.42
C VAL A 73 6.73 9.51 -2.74
N ASP A 74 5.63 9.95 -2.16
CA ASP A 74 5.59 11.18 -1.38
C ASP A 74 6.47 11.09 -0.14
N SER A 75 6.95 12.22 0.37
CA SER A 75 7.69 12.24 1.63
C SER A 75 6.79 11.84 2.80
N PRO A 76 7.36 11.35 3.91
CA PRO A 76 6.56 11.00 5.09
C PRO A 76 5.83 12.23 5.65
N PHE A 77 6.39 13.41 5.51
CA PHE A 77 5.79 14.65 5.99
C PHE A 77 4.56 15.04 5.18
N ALA A 78 4.65 14.91 3.84
CA ALA A 78 3.50 15.15 2.96
C ALA A 78 2.39 14.13 3.20
N GLN A 79 2.74 12.87 3.38
CA GLN A 79 1.78 11.80 3.69
C GLN A 79 1.05 12.08 5.00
N GLU A 80 1.75 12.50 6.04
CA GLU A 80 1.14 12.81 7.33
C GLU A 80 0.14 13.98 7.22
N ALA A 81 0.54 15.06 6.56
CA ALA A 81 -0.33 16.23 6.39
C ALA A 81 -1.61 15.86 5.62
N TRP A 82 -1.46 15.08 4.55
CA TRP A 82 -2.58 14.61 3.75
C TRP A 82 -3.52 13.70 4.57
N ALA A 83 -2.94 12.78 5.34
CA ALA A 83 -3.73 11.87 6.19
C ALA A 83 -4.52 12.63 7.25
N LYS A 84 -3.92 13.62 7.89
CA LYS A 84 -4.60 14.46 8.89
C LYS A 84 -5.77 15.24 8.29
N THR A 85 -5.55 15.84 7.13
CA THR A 85 -6.59 16.63 6.44
C THR A 85 -7.78 15.76 6.07
N ASN A 86 -7.57 14.52 5.70
CA ASN A 86 -8.60 13.61 5.18
C ASN A 86 -9.00 12.51 6.17
N ASN A 87 -8.50 12.56 7.40
CA ASN A 87 -8.76 11.57 8.45
C ASN A 87 -8.47 10.14 7.99
N ILE A 88 -7.36 9.93 7.29
CA ILE A 88 -6.91 8.62 6.83
C ILE A 88 -6.23 7.90 7.99
N GLN A 89 -6.69 6.69 8.31
CA GLN A 89 -6.22 5.90 9.45
C GLN A 89 -5.28 4.76 9.05
N VAL A 90 -5.08 4.55 7.75
CA VAL A 90 -4.18 3.51 7.23
C VAL A 90 -2.73 3.93 7.52
N THR A 91 -1.87 2.97 7.87
CA THR A 91 -0.43 3.23 7.98
C THR A 91 0.11 3.64 6.61
N LEU A 92 0.74 4.82 6.55
CA LEU A 92 1.36 5.33 5.34
C LEU A 92 2.87 5.17 5.43
N ALA A 93 3.49 4.66 4.39
CA ALA A 93 4.94 4.49 4.32
C ALA A 93 5.49 5.16 3.05
N SER A 94 6.61 5.82 3.20
CA SER A 94 7.21 6.62 2.13
C SER A 94 8.26 5.84 1.38
N ASP A 95 8.05 5.66 0.08
CA ASP A 95 9.05 5.11 -0.84
C ASP A 95 9.69 6.23 -1.66
N LEU A 96 10.15 7.29 -0.98
CA LEU A 96 10.74 8.46 -1.62
C LEU A 96 11.94 8.09 -2.51
N ASN A 97 12.68 7.06 -2.15
CA ASN A 97 13.81 6.56 -2.94
C ASN A 97 13.39 5.65 -4.11
N LYS A 98 12.11 5.31 -4.21
CA LYS A 98 11.54 4.50 -5.30
C LYS A 98 12.13 3.08 -5.40
N THR A 99 12.65 2.57 -4.29
CA THR A 99 13.25 1.23 -4.26
C THR A 99 12.19 0.14 -4.15
N THR A 100 11.17 0.36 -3.35
CA THR A 100 10.09 -0.61 -3.12
C THR A 100 9.19 -0.76 -4.34
N ILE A 101 8.82 0.34 -5.00
CA ILE A 101 8.02 0.26 -6.23
C ILE A 101 8.75 -0.50 -7.34
N LYS A 102 10.08 -0.42 -7.37
CA LYS A 102 10.90 -1.19 -8.32
C LYS A 102 10.92 -2.67 -7.96
N SER A 103 11.11 -3.00 -6.68
CA SER A 103 11.16 -4.40 -6.24
C SER A 103 9.84 -5.13 -6.42
N TYR A 104 8.70 -4.41 -6.31
CA TYR A 104 7.37 -4.97 -6.57
C TYR A 104 6.94 -4.85 -8.04
N ASN A 105 7.78 -4.22 -8.86
CA ASN A 105 7.56 -4.02 -10.30
C ASN A 105 6.25 -3.28 -10.60
N VAL A 106 6.02 -2.21 -9.84
CA VAL A 106 4.83 -1.36 -9.95
C VAL A 106 5.18 0.11 -10.21
N VAL A 107 6.22 0.37 -10.96
CA VAL A 107 6.58 1.72 -11.38
C VAL A 107 5.60 2.19 -12.44
N PHE A 108 5.02 3.38 -12.25
CA PHE A 108 4.25 4.08 -13.27
C PHE A 108 5.10 5.25 -13.79
N PRO A 109 5.61 5.18 -15.03
CA PRO A 109 6.54 6.18 -15.54
C PRO A 109 5.83 7.48 -15.86
N MET A 110 6.44 8.59 -15.47
CA MET A 110 6.05 9.95 -15.86
C MET A 110 4.55 10.26 -15.68
N LEU A 111 4.02 9.97 -14.48
CA LEU A 111 2.63 10.29 -14.15
C LEU A 111 2.36 11.78 -14.39
N ALA A 112 1.37 12.09 -15.24
CA ALA A 112 0.98 13.46 -15.57
C ALA A 112 2.17 14.36 -15.98
N GLY A 113 3.27 13.78 -16.45
CA GLY A 113 4.47 14.51 -16.83
C GLY A 113 5.32 15.00 -15.67
N VAL A 114 4.98 14.63 -14.42
CA VAL A 114 5.71 15.13 -13.25
C VAL A 114 6.82 14.20 -12.77
N GLY A 115 6.73 12.91 -13.03
CA GLY A 115 7.77 11.97 -12.64
C GLY A 115 7.24 10.57 -12.42
N ASP A 116 8.16 9.65 -12.12
CA ASP A 116 7.83 8.26 -11.86
C ASP A 116 7.20 8.12 -10.47
N THR A 117 6.08 7.40 -10.41
CA THR A 117 5.35 7.10 -9.18
C THR A 117 5.10 5.61 -9.06
N ALA A 118 4.44 5.21 -7.97
CA ALA A 118 3.82 3.90 -7.94
C ALA A 118 2.64 3.86 -8.91
N ALA A 119 2.44 2.72 -9.56
CA ALA A 119 1.15 2.41 -10.15
C ALA A 119 0.14 2.16 -9.02
N ARG A 120 -1.16 2.22 -9.32
CA ARG A 120 -2.15 1.78 -8.33
C ARG A 120 -2.18 0.27 -8.34
N ALA A 121 -1.80 -0.32 -7.22
CA ALA A 121 -1.63 -1.77 -7.10
C ALA A 121 -1.98 -2.24 -5.70
N ALA A 122 -2.36 -3.50 -5.57
CA ALA A 122 -2.68 -4.11 -4.28
C ALA A 122 -2.08 -5.51 -4.20
N PHE A 123 -1.56 -5.84 -3.03
CA PHE A 123 -1.02 -7.17 -2.72
C PHE A 123 -1.56 -7.63 -1.38
N VAL A 124 -1.84 -8.92 -1.28
CA VAL A 124 -2.05 -9.58 0.02
C VAL A 124 -0.84 -10.48 0.26
N ILE A 125 -0.20 -10.30 1.40
CA ILE A 125 0.98 -11.06 1.80
C ILE A 125 0.62 -11.81 3.06
N ASP A 126 0.82 -13.14 3.04
CA ASP A 126 0.48 -13.98 4.18
C ASP A 126 1.53 -13.91 5.28
N LYS A 127 1.26 -14.63 6.38
CA LYS A 127 2.16 -14.68 7.53
C LYS A 127 3.52 -15.30 7.23
N ASN A 128 3.66 -15.99 6.11
CA ASN A 128 4.91 -16.61 5.67
C ASN A 128 5.70 -15.71 4.70
N GLY A 129 5.18 -14.53 4.40
CA GLY A 129 5.82 -13.59 3.47
C GLY A 129 5.59 -13.92 2.00
N VAL A 130 4.56 -14.71 1.69
CA VAL A 130 4.22 -15.11 0.32
C VAL A 130 3.07 -14.27 -0.21
N VAL A 131 3.19 -13.82 -1.46
CA VAL A 131 2.13 -13.06 -2.14
C VAL A 131 0.97 -13.99 -2.46
N GLN A 132 -0.20 -13.71 -1.91
CA GLN A 132 -1.43 -14.48 -2.11
C GLN A 132 -2.42 -13.77 -3.02
N TYR A 133 -2.24 -12.47 -3.26
CA TYR A 133 -3.02 -11.67 -4.19
C TYR A 133 -2.12 -10.60 -4.80
N SER A 134 -2.28 -10.38 -6.09
CA SER A 134 -1.50 -9.39 -6.82
C SER A 134 -2.39 -8.75 -7.89
N GLU A 135 -2.51 -7.44 -7.84
CA GLU A 135 -3.27 -6.67 -8.82
C GLU A 135 -2.57 -5.33 -9.08
N GLN A 136 -2.42 -5.00 -10.35
CA GLN A 136 -2.12 -3.64 -10.79
C GLN A 136 -3.28 -3.19 -11.65
N THR A 137 -3.91 -2.06 -11.30
CA THR A 137 -5.06 -1.57 -12.08
C THR A 137 -4.63 -1.12 -13.47
N PRO A 138 -5.53 -1.19 -14.47
CA PRO A 138 -5.20 -0.78 -15.84
C PRO A 138 -4.78 0.68 -15.94
N THR A 139 -5.39 1.56 -15.14
CA THR A 139 -5.05 2.99 -15.10
C THR A 139 -4.98 3.49 -13.66
N PRO A 140 -4.29 4.61 -13.39
CA PRO A 140 -4.27 5.20 -12.06
C PRO A 140 -5.62 5.68 -11.54
N LYS A 141 -6.63 5.76 -12.42
CA LYS A 141 -8.00 6.16 -12.05
C LYS A 141 -8.83 5.01 -11.53
N ASP A 142 -8.41 3.77 -11.79
CA ASP A 142 -9.14 2.58 -11.37
C ASP A 142 -8.76 2.21 -9.93
N LEU A 143 -9.74 1.73 -9.17
CA LEU A 143 -9.50 1.23 -7.81
C LEU A 143 -9.21 -0.27 -7.83
N PRO A 144 -8.43 -0.78 -6.84
CA PRO A 144 -8.26 -2.22 -6.66
C PRO A 144 -9.58 -2.92 -6.37
N ASN A 145 -9.63 -4.22 -6.63
CA ASN A 145 -10.81 -5.05 -6.34
C ASN A 145 -10.78 -5.46 -4.86
N PHE A 146 -11.36 -4.64 -3.98
CA PHE A 146 -11.38 -4.89 -2.55
C PHE A 146 -12.21 -6.11 -2.16
N GLU A 147 -13.21 -6.49 -2.95
CA GLU A 147 -13.97 -7.73 -2.69
C GLU A 147 -13.11 -8.97 -2.89
N ALA A 148 -12.24 -8.97 -3.91
CA ALA A 148 -11.28 -10.05 -4.12
C ALA A 148 -10.25 -10.12 -2.98
N ILE A 149 -9.80 -8.96 -2.49
CA ILE A 149 -8.88 -8.88 -1.35
C ILE A 149 -9.53 -9.48 -0.10
N LYS A 150 -10.78 -9.13 0.20
CA LYS A 150 -11.55 -9.70 1.32
C LYS A 150 -11.66 -11.22 1.21
N ALA A 151 -11.96 -11.73 0.01
CA ALA A 151 -12.10 -13.16 -0.23
C ALA A 151 -10.79 -13.91 0.04
N VAL A 152 -9.66 -13.36 -0.39
CA VAL A 152 -8.33 -13.94 -0.13
C VAL A 152 -8.03 -13.95 1.36
N LEU A 153 -8.25 -12.84 2.05
CA LEU A 153 -8.02 -12.73 3.50
C LEU A 153 -8.88 -13.74 4.28
N ALA A 154 -10.13 -13.93 3.87
CA ALA A 154 -11.02 -14.89 4.51
C ALA A 154 -10.49 -16.33 4.40
N LYS A 155 -9.83 -16.67 3.29
CA LYS A 155 -9.22 -17.99 3.10
C LYS A 155 -7.95 -18.19 3.92
N LEU A 156 -7.25 -17.11 4.21
CA LEU A 156 -5.99 -17.18 4.96
C LEU A 156 -6.22 -17.30 6.48
N GLY A 157 -7.36 -16.90 6.93
CA GLY A 157 -7.69 -16.93 8.37
C GLY A 157 -7.01 -15.81 9.14
#